data_59f372d9bbc3277686efb763e44d08d6
#
_entry.id   59f372d9bbc3277686efb763e44d08d6
#
_cell.length_a   1.000
_cell.length_b   1.000
_cell.length_c   1.000
_cell.angle_alpha   90.00
_cell.angle_beta   90.00
_cell.angle_gamma   90.00
#
_symmetry.space_group_name_H-M   'P 1'
#
loop_
_entity.id
_entity.type
_entity.pdbx_description
1 polymer ?
#
loop_
_entity_poly.entity_id
_entity_poly.type
_entity_poly.pdbx_seq_one_letter_code
_entity_poly.pdbx_strand_id
1 'polypeptide(L)'
;MKKTLLTSLFVITVALCSAAEPYFRATWVSTVANIDFPSKAAIGNYEQQKADMIAMLDEFQKMNLNAIVYQVRPTADALYPSELEPWSHWLTGKQGEAATYDPLEFVCTEAHKRGIDVHVWINPYRVTLPAMNIEDLAPNHMYHKHPEW
;
A
#
# COMPACT_ATOMS: atom_id res chain seq x y z
N MET A 1 18.63 48.55 20.05
CA MET A 1 17.21 48.16 20.15
C MET A 1 16.56 47.89 18.80
N LYS A 2 16.69 48.70 17.73
CA LYS A 2 16.03 48.45 16.43
C LYS A 2 16.51 47.16 15.71
N LYS A 3 17.80 46.80 15.80
CA LYS A 3 18.36 45.57 15.14
C LYS A 3 17.86 44.28 15.80
N THR A 4 17.75 44.24 17.12
CA THR A 4 17.24 43.05 17.87
C THR A 4 15.74 42.84 17.59
N LEU A 5 14.95 43.91 17.43
CA LEU A 5 13.53 43.80 17.09
C LEU A 5 13.30 43.21 15.69
N LEU A 6 14.15 43.59 14.71
CA LEU A 6 14.08 43.09 13.33
C LEU A 6 14.41 41.61 13.26
N THR A 7 15.43 41.17 14.02
CA THR A 7 15.84 39.76 14.06
C THR A 7 14.77 38.87 14.70
N SER A 8 14.14 39.36 15.79
CA SER A 8 13.05 38.64 16.44
C SER A 8 11.82 38.52 15.55
N LEU A 9 11.48 39.55 14.79
CA LEU A 9 10.36 39.55 13.84
C LEU A 9 10.61 38.53 12.69
N PHE A 10 11.84 38.48 12.18
CA PHE A 10 12.22 37.53 11.13
C PHE A 10 12.13 36.07 11.61
N VAL A 11 12.60 35.76 12.82
CA VAL A 11 12.50 34.41 13.41
C VAL A 11 11.05 34.00 13.62
N ILE A 12 10.18 34.90 14.07
CA ILE A 12 8.75 34.63 14.25
C ILE A 12 8.07 34.37 12.90
N THR A 13 8.42 35.12 11.85
CA THR A 13 7.83 34.93 10.51
C THR A 13 8.24 33.58 9.91
N VAL A 14 9.49 33.15 10.08
CA VAL A 14 9.97 31.84 9.63
C VAL A 14 9.29 30.69 10.39
N ALA A 15 9.10 30.84 11.72
CA ALA A 15 8.40 29.86 12.53
C ALA A 15 6.92 29.71 12.14
N LEU A 16 6.25 30.82 11.78
CA LEU A 16 4.85 30.81 11.32
C LEU A 16 4.71 30.19 9.92
N CYS A 17 5.70 30.36 9.04
CA CYS A 17 5.72 29.69 7.74
C CYS A 17 5.95 28.17 7.84
N SER A 18 6.59 27.69 8.90
CA SER A 18 6.81 26.26 9.14
C SER A 18 5.59 25.54 9.74
N ALA A 19 4.56 26.26 10.14
CA ALA A 19 3.35 25.70 10.77
C ALA A 19 2.19 25.47 9.80
N ALA A 20 2.41 25.60 8.49
CA ALA A 20 1.40 25.24 7.50
C ALA A 20 1.28 23.71 7.46
N GLU A 21 0.07 23.19 7.72
CA GLU A 21 -0.23 21.77 7.55
C GLU A 21 0.16 21.31 6.14
N PRO A 22 0.91 20.21 6.00
CA PRO A 22 1.30 19.75 4.70
C PRO A 22 0.07 19.33 3.88
N TYR A 23 -0.07 19.86 2.66
CA TYR A 23 -1.11 19.40 1.76
C TYR A 23 -1.02 17.89 1.56
N PHE A 24 -2.16 17.20 1.63
CA PHE A 24 -2.26 15.78 1.32
C PHE A 24 -1.98 15.56 -0.19
N ARG A 25 -0.87 14.90 -0.48
CA ARG A 25 -0.42 14.56 -1.83
C ARG A 25 -0.22 13.06 -1.89
N ALA A 26 -1.19 12.35 -2.45
CA ALA A 26 -1.21 10.89 -2.46
C ALA A 26 -1.31 10.33 -3.87
N THR A 27 -0.88 9.08 -4.01
CA THR A 27 -1.14 8.26 -5.19
C THR A 27 -1.78 6.94 -4.79
N TRP A 28 -2.48 6.31 -5.73
CA TRP A 28 -3.04 4.98 -5.58
C TRP A 28 -2.02 3.94 -6.02
N VAL A 29 -1.97 2.80 -5.32
CA VAL A 29 -1.19 1.61 -5.69
C VAL A 29 -2.14 0.43 -5.73
N SER A 30 -2.51 0.01 -6.92
CA SER A 30 -3.46 -1.07 -7.17
C SER A 30 -2.74 -2.41 -7.28
N THR A 31 -3.24 -3.42 -6.57
CA THR A 31 -2.67 -4.77 -6.59
C THR A 31 -3.49 -5.74 -7.43
N VAL A 32 -4.77 -5.47 -7.62
CA VAL A 32 -5.64 -6.29 -8.46
C VAL A 32 -5.10 -6.38 -9.89
N ALA A 33 -5.08 -7.56 -10.45
CA ALA A 33 -4.55 -7.85 -11.79
C ALA A 33 -3.09 -7.39 -12.01
N ASN A 34 -2.35 -7.18 -10.92
CA ASN A 34 -0.97 -6.68 -10.95
C ASN A 34 -0.83 -5.39 -11.78
N ILE A 35 -1.77 -4.45 -11.57
CA ILE A 35 -1.77 -3.17 -12.31
C ILE A 35 -0.53 -2.37 -11.94
N ASP A 36 -0.31 -2.12 -10.64
CA ASP A 36 0.83 -1.33 -10.16
C ASP A 36 1.81 -2.20 -9.36
N PHE A 37 1.30 -3.13 -8.50
CA PHE A 37 2.13 -3.93 -7.61
C PHE A 37 1.48 -5.29 -7.25
N PRO A 38 2.30 -6.36 -7.08
CA PRO A 38 3.65 -6.48 -7.59
C PRO A 38 3.67 -6.52 -9.13
N SER A 39 4.82 -6.28 -9.74
CA SER A 39 4.96 -6.51 -11.18
C SER A 39 4.69 -7.97 -11.51
N LYS A 40 4.13 -8.27 -12.69
CA LYS A 40 3.83 -9.66 -13.09
C LYS A 40 5.05 -10.57 -13.05
N ALA A 41 6.23 -10.01 -13.32
CA ALA A 41 7.50 -10.76 -13.27
C ALA A 41 7.96 -11.04 -11.82
N ALA A 42 7.44 -10.32 -10.85
CA ALA A 42 7.78 -10.46 -9.43
C ALA A 42 6.78 -11.33 -8.64
N ILE A 43 5.73 -11.87 -9.29
CA ILE A 43 4.79 -12.78 -8.62
C ILE A 43 5.57 -13.98 -8.04
N GLY A 44 5.42 -14.21 -6.72
CA GLY A 44 6.13 -15.26 -5.99
C GLY A 44 7.64 -15.00 -5.75
N ASN A 45 8.19 -13.93 -6.31
CA ASN A 45 9.57 -13.50 -6.05
C ASN A 45 9.61 -12.37 -5.04
N TYR A 46 9.65 -12.70 -3.76
CA TYR A 46 9.49 -11.75 -2.67
C TYR A 46 10.62 -10.73 -2.55
N GLU A 47 11.85 -11.10 -2.91
CA GLU A 47 12.97 -10.15 -2.92
C GLU A 47 12.81 -9.11 -4.04
N GLN A 48 12.32 -9.51 -5.20
CA GLN A 48 12.01 -8.58 -6.28
C GLN A 48 10.83 -7.68 -5.90
N GLN A 49 9.79 -8.22 -5.25
CA GLN A 49 8.66 -7.41 -4.76
C GLN A 49 9.11 -6.33 -3.80
N LYS A 50 9.97 -6.67 -2.84
CA LYS A 50 10.53 -5.69 -1.90
C LYS A 50 11.35 -4.62 -2.61
N ALA A 51 12.20 -5.01 -3.57
CA ALA A 51 13.00 -4.08 -4.35
C ALA A 51 12.13 -3.14 -5.20
N ASP A 52 11.11 -3.67 -5.88
CA ASP A 52 10.16 -2.90 -6.68
C ASP A 52 9.40 -1.88 -5.82
N MET A 53 8.94 -2.27 -4.63
CA MET A 53 8.24 -1.37 -3.71
C MET A 53 9.16 -0.26 -3.19
N ILE A 54 10.39 -0.59 -2.81
CA ILE A 54 11.38 0.41 -2.39
C ILE A 54 11.61 1.44 -3.52
N ALA A 55 11.84 0.97 -4.73
CA ALA A 55 12.06 1.85 -5.88
C ALA A 55 10.85 2.76 -6.15
N MET A 56 9.63 2.21 -6.04
CA MET A 56 8.38 2.96 -6.19
C MET A 56 8.25 4.05 -5.11
N LEU A 57 8.52 3.72 -3.85
CA LEU A 57 8.44 4.67 -2.74
C LEU A 57 9.53 5.76 -2.84
N ASP A 58 10.71 5.44 -3.34
CA ASP A 58 11.77 6.40 -3.60
C ASP A 58 11.36 7.43 -4.68
N GLU A 59 10.67 6.98 -5.74
CA GLU A 59 10.13 7.88 -6.76
C GLU A 59 9.00 8.76 -6.20
N PHE A 60 8.11 8.20 -5.36
CA PHE A 60 7.05 8.97 -4.71
C PHE A 60 7.63 10.06 -3.79
N GLN A 61 8.69 9.74 -3.04
CA GLN A 61 9.39 10.72 -2.22
C GLN A 61 10.01 11.85 -3.07
N LYS A 62 10.66 11.53 -4.21
CA LYS A 62 11.19 12.51 -5.16
C LYS A 62 10.10 13.42 -5.73
N MET A 63 8.91 12.89 -5.97
CA MET A 63 7.73 13.64 -6.41
C MET A 63 7.07 14.45 -5.27
N ASN A 64 7.64 14.40 -4.07
CA ASN A 64 7.11 15.07 -2.88
C ASN A 64 5.68 14.60 -2.50
N LEU A 65 5.37 13.32 -2.76
CA LEU A 65 4.16 12.69 -2.23
C LEU A 65 4.37 12.38 -0.74
N ASN A 66 3.33 12.56 0.05
CA ASN A 66 3.36 12.28 1.49
C ASN A 66 2.37 11.22 1.94
N ALA A 67 1.66 10.60 1.00
CA ALA A 67 0.81 9.45 1.28
C ALA A 67 0.67 8.54 0.07
N ILE A 68 0.34 7.27 0.34
CA ILE A 68 -0.11 6.29 -0.66
C ILE A 68 -1.43 5.67 -0.23
N VAL A 69 -2.28 5.30 -1.21
CA VAL A 69 -3.49 4.52 -1.00
C VAL A 69 -3.23 3.12 -1.56
N TYR A 70 -2.81 2.21 -0.70
CA TYR A 70 -2.33 0.87 -1.06
C TYR A 70 -3.44 -0.16 -0.98
N GLN A 71 -3.72 -0.86 -2.09
CA GLN A 71 -4.75 -1.89 -2.14
C GLN A 71 -4.26 -3.18 -1.47
N VAL A 72 -4.87 -3.53 -0.33
CA VAL A 72 -4.47 -4.69 0.48
C VAL A 72 -5.48 -5.84 0.42
N ARG A 73 -6.72 -5.56 -0.04
CA ARG A 73 -7.79 -6.54 -0.18
C ARG A 73 -8.48 -6.38 -1.54
N PRO A 74 -7.92 -6.97 -2.60
CA PRO A 74 -8.45 -6.78 -3.96
C PRO A 74 -9.70 -7.62 -4.28
N THR A 75 -9.76 -8.92 -3.94
CA THR A 75 -10.78 -9.88 -4.38
C THR A 75 -11.12 -10.92 -3.29
N ALA A 76 -11.56 -10.47 -2.12
CA ALA A 76 -11.79 -11.31 -0.94
C ALA A 76 -10.58 -12.19 -0.59
N ASP A 77 -9.40 -11.64 -0.81
CA ASP A 77 -8.10 -12.18 -0.50
C ASP A 77 -7.20 -11.05 0.04
N ALA A 78 -6.14 -11.38 0.73
CA ALA A 78 -5.33 -10.42 1.48
C ALA A 78 -3.87 -10.39 1.03
N LEU A 79 -3.26 -9.20 1.08
CA LEU A 79 -1.82 -8.98 0.94
C LEU A 79 -1.17 -8.76 2.33
N TYR A 80 -1.69 -9.42 3.33
CA TYR A 80 -1.20 -9.43 4.72
C TYR A 80 -1.65 -10.71 5.41
N PRO A 81 -1.04 -11.14 6.53
CA PRO A 81 -1.50 -12.30 7.28
C PRO A 81 -2.94 -12.10 7.77
N SER A 82 -3.85 -12.99 7.39
CA SER A 82 -5.26 -12.94 7.75
C SER A 82 -5.78 -14.30 8.14
N GLU A 83 -6.55 -14.36 9.25
CA GLU A 83 -7.31 -15.56 9.66
C GLU A 83 -8.65 -15.66 8.92
N LEU A 84 -9.11 -14.58 8.31
CA LEU A 84 -10.43 -14.49 7.67
C LEU A 84 -10.38 -14.85 6.19
N GLU A 85 -9.32 -14.43 5.48
CA GLU A 85 -9.20 -14.47 4.04
C GLU A 85 -7.90 -15.15 3.60
N PRO A 86 -7.89 -15.80 2.43
CA PRO A 86 -6.69 -16.41 1.89
C PRO A 86 -5.67 -15.34 1.44
N TRP A 87 -4.41 -15.72 1.35
CA TRP A 87 -3.38 -14.95 0.67
C TRP A 87 -3.76 -14.71 -0.79
N SER A 88 -3.49 -13.50 -1.27
CA SER A 88 -3.82 -13.13 -2.64
C SER A 88 -2.92 -13.82 -3.66
N HIS A 89 -3.53 -14.37 -4.71
CA HIS A 89 -2.78 -14.93 -5.84
C HIS A 89 -1.99 -13.88 -6.64
N TRP A 90 -2.40 -12.62 -6.57
CA TRP A 90 -1.65 -11.51 -7.19
C TRP A 90 -0.26 -11.34 -6.59
N LEU A 91 -0.07 -11.76 -5.34
CA LEU A 91 1.19 -11.71 -4.62
C LEU A 91 2.04 -12.98 -4.84
N THR A 92 1.41 -14.15 -4.69
CA THR A 92 2.10 -15.44 -4.59
C THR A 92 2.06 -16.25 -5.88
N GLY A 93 1.11 -15.96 -6.77
CA GLY A 93 0.81 -16.75 -7.97
C GLY A 93 -0.24 -17.83 -7.74
N LYS A 94 -0.53 -18.17 -6.46
CA LYS A 94 -1.55 -19.15 -6.09
C LYS A 94 -2.29 -18.66 -4.84
N GLN A 95 -3.62 -18.54 -4.95
CA GLN A 95 -4.42 -18.05 -3.82
C GLN A 95 -4.34 -19.04 -2.63
N GLY A 96 -4.17 -18.49 -1.43
CA GLY A 96 -4.05 -19.25 -0.19
C GLY A 96 -2.63 -19.74 0.12
N GLU A 97 -1.69 -19.63 -0.82
CA GLU A 97 -0.28 -19.88 -0.55
C GLU A 97 0.32 -18.73 0.25
N ALA A 98 0.92 -19.04 1.41
CA ALA A 98 1.45 -18.02 2.30
C ALA A 98 2.70 -17.35 1.70
N ALA A 99 2.75 -16.02 1.78
CA ALA A 99 3.98 -15.29 1.54
C ALA A 99 4.97 -15.50 2.69
N THR A 100 6.28 -15.40 2.39
CA THR A 100 7.33 -15.55 3.40
C THR A 100 7.62 -14.25 4.19
N TYR A 101 6.86 -13.20 3.94
CA TYR A 101 6.93 -11.91 4.63
C TYR A 101 5.53 -11.29 4.73
N ASP A 102 5.38 -10.28 5.56
CA ASP A 102 4.17 -9.45 5.60
C ASP A 102 4.35 -8.24 4.66
N PRO A 103 3.67 -8.22 3.48
CA PRO A 103 3.77 -7.11 2.54
C PRO A 103 3.26 -5.79 3.10
N LEU A 104 2.19 -5.81 3.92
CA LEU A 104 1.63 -4.58 4.48
C LEU A 104 2.56 -3.98 5.53
N GLU A 105 3.09 -4.79 6.45
CA GLU A 105 4.09 -4.35 7.43
C GLU A 105 5.33 -3.79 6.73
N PHE A 106 5.81 -4.47 5.69
CA PHE A 106 6.96 -4.02 4.90
C PHE A 106 6.70 -2.65 4.25
N VAL A 107 5.55 -2.49 3.58
CA VAL A 107 5.18 -1.22 2.93
C VAL A 107 5.04 -0.10 3.95
N CYS A 108 4.38 -0.32 5.08
CA CYS A 108 4.27 0.67 6.15
C CYS A 108 5.66 1.08 6.66
N THR A 109 6.53 0.11 6.92
CA THR A 109 7.88 0.37 7.42
C THR A 109 8.71 1.20 6.43
N GLU A 110 8.69 0.84 5.15
CA GLU A 110 9.49 1.53 4.13
C GLU A 110 8.90 2.90 3.75
N ALA A 111 7.57 3.04 3.73
CA ALA A 111 6.91 4.32 3.47
C ALA A 111 7.18 5.33 4.61
N HIS A 112 7.03 4.92 5.87
CA HIS A 112 7.27 5.78 7.02
C HIS A 112 8.73 6.27 7.11
N LYS A 113 9.72 5.45 6.73
CA LYS A 113 11.13 5.91 6.63
C LYS A 113 11.31 7.09 5.67
N ARG A 114 10.38 7.26 4.71
CA ARG A 114 10.38 8.30 3.69
C ARG A 114 9.44 9.46 3.98
N GLY A 115 8.76 9.43 5.15
CA GLY A 115 7.73 10.42 5.51
C GLY A 115 6.46 10.30 4.66
N ILE A 116 6.15 9.08 4.20
CA ILE A 116 4.96 8.74 3.40
C ILE A 116 3.99 7.95 4.29
N ASP A 117 2.77 8.46 4.48
CA ASP A 117 1.70 7.76 5.19
C ASP A 117 1.07 6.68 4.31
N VAL A 118 0.63 5.58 4.93
CA VAL A 118 -0.03 4.48 4.22
C VAL A 118 -1.50 4.44 4.58
N HIS A 119 -2.36 4.65 3.59
CA HIS A 119 -3.80 4.44 3.67
C HIS A 119 -4.14 3.13 2.98
N VAL A 120 -4.85 2.24 3.67
CA VAL A 120 -5.23 0.96 3.08
C VAL A 120 -6.50 1.11 2.22
N TRP A 121 -6.48 0.45 1.06
CA TRP A 121 -7.64 0.33 0.19
C TRP A 121 -8.18 -1.10 0.25
N ILE A 122 -9.44 -1.21 0.62
CA ILE A 122 -10.18 -2.46 0.74
C ILE A 122 -11.37 -2.44 -0.22
N ASN A 123 -11.57 -3.54 -0.96
CA ASN A 123 -12.78 -3.77 -1.75
C ASN A 123 -13.74 -4.69 -0.98
N PRO A 124 -14.64 -4.19 -0.13
CA PRO A 124 -15.43 -5.03 0.78
C PRO A 124 -16.40 -5.97 0.07
N TYR A 125 -16.92 -5.59 -1.10
CA TYR A 125 -17.95 -6.34 -1.83
C TYR A 125 -17.42 -7.07 -3.06
N ARG A 126 -16.17 -6.84 -3.45
CA ARG A 126 -15.58 -7.56 -4.58
C ARG A 126 -15.08 -8.91 -4.10
N VAL A 127 -15.74 -9.97 -4.55
CA VAL A 127 -15.39 -11.37 -4.23
C VAL A 127 -14.45 -11.93 -5.28
N THR A 128 -14.78 -11.76 -6.57
CA THR A 128 -13.99 -12.25 -7.71
C THR A 128 -13.93 -11.21 -8.83
N LEU A 129 -13.18 -11.53 -9.89
CA LEU A 129 -13.22 -10.85 -11.19
C LEU A 129 -13.74 -11.82 -12.25
N PRO A 130 -14.35 -11.32 -13.36
CA PRO A 130 -14.86 -12.18 -14.44
C PRO A 130 -13.80 -13.10 -15.07
N ALA A 131 -12.52 -12.70 -15.01
CA ALA A 131 -11.41 -13.48 -15.55
C ALA A 131 -10.82 -14.50 -14.55
N MET A 132 -11.31 -14.54 -13.32
CA MET A 132 -10.84 -15.51 -12.31
C MET A 132 -11.59 -16.83 -12.48
N ASN A 133 -10.84 -17.92 -12.50
CA ASN A 133 -11.44 -19.26 -12.48
C ASN A 133 -11.83 -19.62 -11.03
N ILE A 134 -13.10 -19.92 -10.82
CA ILE A 134 -13.66 -20.27 -9.51
C ILE A 134 -13.01 -21.53 -8.92
N GLU A 135 -12.60 -22.46 -9.77
CA GLU A 135 -11.94 -23.72 -9.36
C GLU A 135 -10.55 -23.50 -8.76
N ASP A 136 -9.91 -22.36 -9.07
CA ASP A 136 -8.59 -22.00 -8.57
C ASP A 136 -8.64 -21.22 -7.23
N LEU A 137 -9.85 -20.90 -6.75
CA LEU A 137 -10.03 -20.20 -5.48
C LEU A 137 -9.66 -21.10 -4.29
N ALA A 138 -8.98 -20.51 -3.31
CA ALA A 138 -8.62 -21.24 -2.09
C ALA A 138 -9.85 -21.74 -1.34
N PRO A 139 -9.79 -22.90 -0.66
CA PRO A 139 -10.94 -23.48 0.07
C PRO A 139 -11.53 -22.57 1.15
N ASN A 140 -10.71 -21.67 1.71
CA ASN A 140 -11.13 -20.68 2.70
C ASN A 140 -11.57 -19.34 2.11
N HIS A 141 -11.69 -19.24 0.77
CA HIS A 141 -12.22 -18.04 0.10
C HIS A 141 -13.72 -17.86 0.40
N MET A 142 -14.18 -16.60 0.49
CA MET A 142 -15.56 -16.27 0.84
C MET A 142 -16.59 -16.90 -0.10
N TYR A 143 -16.26 -17.06 -1.38
CA TYR A 143 -17.09 -17.76 -2.36
C TYR A 143 -17.45 -19.19 -1.92
N HIS A 144 -16.53 -19.93 -1.28
CA HIS A 144 -16.76 -21.28 -0.79
C HIS A 144 -17.37 -21.31 0.61
N LYS A 145 -17.05 -20.31 1.44
CA LYS A 145 -17.59 -20.22 2.81
C LYS A 145 -19.05 -19.78 2.85
N HIS A 146 -19.45 -18.96 1.90
CA HIS A 146 -20.77 -18.32 1.86
C HIS A 146 -21.40 -18.42 0.47
N PRO A 147 -21.72 -19.65 0.02
CA PRO A 147 -22.33 -19.87 -1.30
C PRO A 147 -23.74 -19.26 -1.42
N GLU A 148 -24.33 -18.88 -0.30
CA GLU A 148 -25.64 -18.21 -0.23
C GLU A 148 -25.59 -16.70 -0.49
N TRP A 149 -24.43 -16.07 -0.62
CA TRP A 149 -24.25 -14.63 -0.85
C TRP A 149 -24.29 -14.20 -2.31
#